data_8dafd6e6bca7156ebbfb3656ebfa547e
#
_entry.id   8dafd6e6bca7156ebbfb3656ebfa547e
#
_cell.length_a   1.000
_cell.length_b   1.000
_cell.length_c   1.000
_cell.angle_alpha   90.00
_cell.angle_beta   90.00
_cell.angle_gamma   90.00
#
_symmetry.space_group_name_H-M   'P 1'
#
loop_
_entity.id
_entity.type
_entity.pdbx_description
1 polymer ?
#
loop_
_entity_poly.entity_id
_entity_poly.type
_entity_poly.pdbx_seq_one_letter_code
_entity_poly.pdbx_strand_id
1 'polypeptide(L)' 'AKGEETKAIHMIENLYFYYEDHLELLPEQYRIQMEKGDSAEQVVCDYIAGMTDNYAVKKFEDIFIPEAWKN' A
#
# COMPACT_ATOMS: atom_id res chain seq x y z
N ALA A 1 -6.17 -17.59 12.37
CA ALA A 1 -6.85 -17.05 13.55
C ALA A 1 -7.47 -15.71 13.21
N LYS A 2 -8.57 -15.40 13.90
CA LYS A 2 -9.32 -14.17 13.64
C LYS A 2 -8.49 -12.91 13.87
N GLY A 3 -7.63 -12.93 14.87
CA GLY A 3 -6.77 -11.78 15.16
C GLY A 3 -5.78 -11.49 14.05
N GLU A 4 -5.28 -12.51 13.39
CA GLU A 4 -4.34 -12.33 12.30
C GLU A 4 -5.01 -11.76 11.07
N GLU A 5 -6.24 -12.19 10.78
CA GLU A 5 -6.99 -11.66 9.66
C GLU A 5 -7.29 -10.19 9.87
N THR A 6 -7.65 -9.80 11.08
CA THR A 6 -7.94 -8.41 11.41
C THR A 6 -6.70 -7.55 11.25
N LYS A 7 -5.54 -8.05 11.69
CA LYS A 7 -4.29 -7.31 11.54
C LYS A 7 -3.92 -7.11 10.08
N ALA A 8 -4.12 -8.15 9.26
CA ALA A 8 -3.82 -8.05 7.83
C ALA A 8 -4.72 -7.02 7.16
N ILE A 9 -6.00 -7.00 7.53
CA ILE A 9 -6.93 -6.02 6.97
C ILE A 9 -6.52 -4.61 7.34
N HIS A 10 -6.17 -4.38 8.60
CA HIS A 10 -5.73 -3.06 9.05
C HIS A 10 -4.46 -2.62 8.35
N MET A 11 -3.53 -3.54 8.15
CA MET A 11 -2.29 -3.24 7.44
C MET A 11 -2.58 -2.78 6.01
N ILE A 12 -3.45 -3.50 5.32
CA ILE A 12 -3.81 -3.16 3.94
C ILE A 12 -4.52 -1.81 3.89
N GLU A 13 -5.44 -1.55 4.82
CA GLU A 13 -6.14 -0.28 4.89
C GLU A 13 -5.17 0.88 5.11
N ASN A 14 -4.19 0.70 6.00
CA ASN A 14 -3.19 1.72 6.26
C ASN A 14 -2.34 2.00 5.02
N LEU A 15 -1.96 0.96 4.29
CA LEU A 15 -1.22 1.13 3.04
C LEU A 15 -2.06 1.89 2.02
N TYR A 16 -3.34 1.56 1.92
CA TYR A 16 -4.25 2.21 0.99
C TYR A 16 -4.33 3.72 1.28
N PHE A 17 -4.59 4.08 2.54
CA PHE A 17 -4.70 5.48 2.90
C PHE A 17 -3.38 6.22 2.72
N TYR A 18 -2.28 5.57 3.03
CA TYR A 18 -0.98 6.17 2.85
C TYR A 18 -0.73 6.54 1.38
N TYR A 19 -0.99 5.61 0.47
CA TYR A 19 -0.75 5.88 -0.94
C TYR A 19 -1.76 6.84 -1.54
N GLU A 20 -2.98 6.90 -0.99
CA GLU A 20 -3.93 7.93 -1.42
C GLU A 20 -3.43 9.33 -1.10
N ASP A 21 -2.74 9.48 0.04
CA ASP A 21 -2.17 10.75 0.43
C ASP A 21 -0.83 11.05 -0.23
N HIS A 22 -0.20 10.04 -0.81
CA HIS A 22 1.14 10.16 -1.38
C HIS A 22 1.20 9.53 -2.77
N LEU A 23 0.36 10.01 -3.67
CA LEU A 23 0.25 9.44 -5.02
C LEU A 23 1.56 9.50 -5.79
N GLU A 24 2.40 10.47 -5.48
CA GLU A 24 3.70 10.61 -6.12
C GLU A 24 4.63 9.44 -5.82
N LEU A 25 4.34 8.66 -4.79
CA LEU A 25 5.17 7.51 -4.43
C LEU A 25 4.79 6.23 -5.16
N LEU A 26 3.70 6.25 -5.92
CA LEU A 26 3.32 5.09 -6.73
C LEU A 26 4.32 4.86 -7.86
N PRO A 27 4.54 3.61 -8.27
CA PRO A 27 5.37 3.34 -9.44
C PRO A 27 4.84 4.07 -10.67
N GLU A 28 5.73 4.39 -11.60
CA GLU A 28 5.41 5.19 -12.77
C GLU A 28 4.22 4.63 -13.55
N GLN A 29 4.16 3.31 -13.72
CA GLN A 29 3.09 2.68 -14.50
C GLN A 29 1.71 2.98 -13.92
N TYR A 30 1.61 3.11 -12.61
CA TYR A 30 0.34 3.42 -11.96
C TYR A 30 0.02 4.90 -12.06
N ARG A 31 1.04 5.76 -12.00
CA ARG A 31 0.82 7.19 -12.21
C ARG A 31 0.36 7.47 -13.63
N ILE A 32 0.87 6.72 -14.60
CA ILE A 32 0.44 6.85 -15.99
C ILE A 32 -1.03 6.47 -16.12
N GLN A 33 -1.49 5.45 -15.40
CA GLN A 33 -2.90 5.07 -15.43
C GLN A 33 -3.80 6.22 -14.98
N MET A 34 -3.36 6.98 -13.97
CA MET A 34 -4.13 8.14 -13.52
C MET A 34 -4.18 9.23 -14.59
N GLU A 35 -3.07 9.44 -15.30
CA GLU A 35 -3.03 10.39 -16.40
C GLU A 35 -3.98 10.00 -17.53
N LYS A 36 -4.22 8.71 -17.70
CA LYS A 36 -5.12 8.21 -18.73
C LYS A 36 -6.59 8.27 -18.33
N GLY A 37 -6.88 8.69 -17.11
CA GLY A 37 -8.25 8.90 -16.66
C GLY A 37 -8.74 8.00 -15.55
N ASP A 38 -7.95 7.03 -15.11
CA ASP A 38 -8.34 6.17 -13.99
C ASP A 38 -8.32 6.98 -12.70
N SER A 39 -9.27 6.70 -11.80
CA SER A 39 -9.31 7.41 -10.53
C SER A 39 -8.15 7.00 -9.65
N ALA A 40 -7.72 7.92 -8.77
CA ALA A 40 -6.65 7.63 -7.82
C ALA A 40 -7.01 6.43 -6.95
N GLU A 41 -8.27 6.35 -6.50
CA GLU A 41 -8.71 5.22 -5.69
C GLU A 41 -8.53 3.90 -6.42
N GLN A 42 -8.93 3.84 -7.68
CA GLN A 42 -8.81 2.62 -8.47
C GLN A 42 -7.35 2.23 -8.65
N VAL A 43 -6.50 3.20 -8.95
CA VAL A 43 -5.08 2.94 -9.19
C VAL A 43 -4.39 2.45 -7.92
N VAL A 44 -4.69 3.08 -6.77
CA VAL A 44 -4.12 2.62 -5.50
C VAL A 44 -4.60 1.22 -5.16
N CYS A 45 -5.88 0.93 -5.37
CA CYS A 45 -6.41 -0.41 -5.16
C CYS A 45 -5.69 -1.43 -6.03
N ASP A 46 -5.48 -1.11 -7.30
CA ASP A 46 -4.81 -2.02 -8.22
C ASP A 46 -3.38 -2.29 -7.77
N TYR A 47 -2.69 -1.25 -7.33
CA TYR A 47 -1.33 -1.39 -6.86
C TYR A 47 -1.25 -2.32 -5.64
N ILE A 48 -2.08 -2.07 -4.65
CA ILE A 48 -2.06 -2.84 -3.41
C ILE A 48 -2.53 -4.27 -3.65
N ALA A 49 -3.55 -4.45 -4.50
CA ALA A 49 -4.07 -5.78 -4.82
C ALA A 49 -3.05 -6.65 -5.53
N GLY A 50 -2.08 -6.04 -6.19
CA GLY A 50 -1.01 -6.78 -6.86
C GLY A 50 0.13 -7.19 -5.95
N MET A 51 0.11 -6.78 -4.69
CA MET A 51 1.18 -7.14 -3.75
C MET A 51 1.03 -8.55 -3.23
N THR A 52 2.15 -9.24 -3.08
CA THR A 52 2.15 -10.49 -2.31
C THR A 52 2.06 -10.14 -0.83
N ASP A 53 1.70 -11.14 -0.02
CA ASP A 53 1.62 -10.93 1.42
C ASP A 53 2.95 -10.43 2.00
N ASN A 54 4.04 -11.07 1.59
CA ASN A 54 5.37 -10.67 2.07
C ASN A 54 5.74 -9.26 1.65
N TYR A 55 5.41 -8.90 0.41
CA TYR A 55 5.70 -7.55 -0.09
C TYR A 55 4.90 -6.51 0.68
N ALA A 56 3.62 -6.78 0.92
CA ALA A 56 2.77 -5.85 1.66
C ALA A 56 3.28 -5.63 3.09
N VAL A 57 3.68 -6.71 3.77
CA VAL A 57 4.24 -6.61 5.11
C VAL A 57 5.50 -5.76 5.11
N LYS A 58 6.40 -6.02 4.16
CA LYS A 58 7.64 -5.27 4.08
C LYS A 58 7.38 -3.79 3.81
N LYS A 59 6.47 -3.48 2.91
CA LYS A 59 6.10 -2.09 2.63
C LYS A 59 5.53 -1.41 3.86
N PHE A 60 4.65 -2.10 4.57
CA PHE A 60 4.07 -1.56 5.79
C PHE A 60 5.16 -1.22 6.80
N GLU A 61 6.09 -2.14 6.99
CA GLU A 61 7.20 -1.92 7.92
C GLU A 61 8.07 -0.74 7.49
N ASP A 62 8.38 -0.66 6.20
CA ASP A 62 9.21 0.41 5.68
C ASP A 62 8.58 1.78 5.87
N ILE A 63 7.26 1.86 5.80
CA ILE A 63 6.53 3.12 5.88
C ILE A 63 6.22 3.50 7.33
N PHE A 64 5.74 2.56 8.12
CA PHE A 64 5.16 2.86 9.42
C PHE A 64 6.04 2.51 10.61
N ILE A 65 7.09 1.70 10.42
CA ILE A 65 7.97 1.32 11.52
C ILE A 65 9.31 2.03 11.37
N PRO A 66 9.72 2.83 12.37
CA PRO A 66 10.99 3.57 12.29
C PRO A 66 12.18 2.65 12.06
N GLU A 67 13.14 3.14 11.29
CA GLU A 67 14.35 2.38 11.00
C GLU A 67 15.05 1.89 12.25
N ALA A 68 15.04 2.72 13.29
CA ALA A 68 15.70 2.39 14.56
C ALA A 68 15.06 1.19 15.26
N TRP A 69 13.82 0.85 14.93
CA TRP A 69 13.10 -0.26 15.55
C TRP A 69 13.17 -1.55 14.74
N LYS A 70 13.76 -1.48 13.56
CA LYS A 70 13.95 -2.65 12.72
C LYS A 70 15.26 -3.34 13.07
N ASN A 71 15.28 -4.63 12.94
CA ASN A 71 16.50 -5.41 13.19
C ASN A 71 17.25 -5.70 11.91
#